data_97ee809dd7ae567a19df2469d1931bd0
#
_entry.id   97ee809dd7ae567a19df2469d1931bd0
#
_cell.length_a   1.000
_cell.length_b   1.000
_cell.length_c   1.000
_cell.angle_alpha   90.00
_cell.angle_beta   90.00
_cell.angle_gamma   90.00
#
_symmetry.space_group_name_H-M   'P 1'
#
loop_
_entity.id
_entity.type
_entity.pdbx_description
1 polymer ?
#
loop_
_entity_poly.entity_id
_entity_poly.type
_entity_poly.pdbx_seq_one_letter_code
_entity_poly.pdbx_strand_id
1 'polypeptide(L)'
;MVIEYIRYEVPAARHDEFLAAYKAASKELEGSSHCVSFEIAEGVEEPDNFTVRIEWDSLDGHERGFRTSAQFGSFFAKVKPFFSEIREMKHYRVATHGKGAATKL
;
A
#
# COMPACT_ATOMS: atom_id res chain seq x y z
N MET A 1 5.84 -9.89 11.51
CA MET A 1 5.27 -9.22 10.35
C MET A 1 5.49 -7.73 10.42
N VAL A 2 5.65 -7.11 9.28
CA VAL A 2 5.92 -5.69 9.17
C VAL A 2 4.85 -5.07 8.28
N ILE A 3 4.36 -3.90 8.67
CA ILE A 3 3.36 -3.18 7.89
C ILE A 3 3.99 -1.92 7.34
N GLU A 4 3.88 -1.73 6.03
CA GLU A 4 4.26 -0.50 5.37
C GLU A 4 3.04 0.39 5.21
N TYR A 5 3.15 1.64 5.66
CA TYR A 5 2.12 2.65 5.45
C TYR A 5 2.67 3.73 4.52
N ILE A 6 1.96 3.97 3.44
CA ILE A 6 2.29 5.03 2.49
C ILE A 6 1.11 5.98 2.46
N ARG A 7 1.30 7.20 2.95
CA ARG A 7 0.23 8.20 2.96
C ARG A 7 0.43 9.15 1.78
N TYR A 8 -0.61 9.25 0.97
CA TYR A 8 -0.69 10.15 -0.17
C TYR A 8 -1.68 11.27 0.12
N GLU A 9 -1.39 12.44 -0.42
CA GLU A 9 -2.37 13.52 -0.51
C GLU A 9 -2.57 13.80 -1.99
N VAL A 10 -3.76 13.44 -2.50
CA VAL A 10 -4.08 13.45 -3.93
C VAL A 10 -5.22 14.42 -4.18
N PRO A 11 -5.03 15.42 -5.07
CA PRO A 11 -6.12 16.33 -5.42
C PRO A 11 -7.37 15.59 -5.90
N ALA A 12 -8.54 16.11 -5.57
CA ALA A 12 -9.82 15.47 -5.90
C ALA A 12 -9.93 15.12 -7.40
N ALA A 13 -9.43 15.97 -8.27
CA ALA A 13 -9.49 15.75 -9.71
C ALA A 13 -8.70 14.51 -10.17
N ARG A 14 -7.82 13.98 -9.33
CA ARG A 14 -6.97 12.83 -9.66
C ARG A 14 -7.31 11.58 -8.85
N HIS A 15 -8.37 11.60 -8.05
CA HIS A 15 -8.73 10.43 -7.21
C HIS A 15 -8.99 9.18 -8.04
N ASP A 16 -9.80 9.29 -9.08
CA ASP A 16 -10.13 8.13 -9.93
C ASP A 16 -8.89 7.58 -10.64
N GLU A 17 -8.02 8.45 -11.11
CA GLU A 17 -6.76 8.08 -11.74
C GLU A 17 -5.85 7.36 -10.75
N PHE A 18 -5.74 7.87 -9.54
CA PHE A 18 -4.94 7.29 -8.46
C PHE A 18 -5.43 5.87 -8.11
N LEU A 19 -6.74 5.74 -7.90
CA LEU A 19 -7.34 4.44 -7.54
C LEU A 19 -7.18 3.43 -8.67
N ALA A 20 -7.34 3.86 -9.92
CA ALA A 20 -7.14 2.99 -11.08
C ALA A 20 -5.68 2.53 -11.18
N ALA A 21 -4.72 3.42 -10.92
CA ALA A 21 -3.30 3.09 -10.94
C ALA A 21 -2.96 2.06 -9.86
N TYR A 22 -3.46 2.25 -8.63
CA TYR A 22 -3.22 1.29 -7.55
C TYR A 22 -3.93 -0.03 -7.77
N LYS A 23 -5.13 -0.03 -8.34
CA LYS A 23 -5.82 -1.26 -8.69
C LYS A 23 -5.00 -2.08 -9.69
N ALA A 24 -4.43 -1.43 -10.69
CA ALA A 24 -3.57 -2.09 -11.67
C ALA A 24 -2.26 -2.57 -11.03
N ALA A 25 -1.62 -1.73 -10.20
CA ALA A 25 -0.38 -2.05 -9.51
C ALA A 25 -0.55 -3.19 -8.50
N SER A 26 -1.73 -3.31 -7.89
CA SER A 26 -2.02 -4.33 -6.87
C SER A 26 -1.82 -5.75 -7.37
N LYS A 27 -1.93 -5.98 -8.66
CA LYS A 27 -1.66 -7.30 -9.23
C LYS A 27 -0.25 -7.78 -8.94
N GLU A 28 0.70 -6.85 -8.89
CA GLU A 28 2.09 -7.20 -8.56
C GLU A 28 2.24 -7.55 -7.07
N LEU A 29 1.47 -6.92 -6.20
CA LEU A 29 1.44 -7.27 -4.78
C LEU A 29 0.78 -8.64 -4.58
N GLU A 30 -0.31 -8.91 -5.28
CA GLU A 30 -1.00 -10.21 -5.23
C GLU A 30 -0.08 -11.35 -5.66
N GLY A 31 0.83 -11.09 -6.60
CA GLY A 31 1.78 -12.09 -7.09
C GLY A 31 3.04 -12.22 -6.26
N SER A 32 3.26 -11.37 -5.26
CA SER A 32 4.46 -11.42 -4.45
C SER A 32 4.33 -12.43 -3.30
N SER A 33 5.29 -13.36 -3.21
CA SER A 33 5.33 -14.33 -2.12
C SER A 33 5.65 -13.70 -0.76
N HIS A 34 6.05 -12.45 -0.73
CA HIS A 34 6.39 -11.71 0.50
C HIS A 34 5.24 -10.82 0.99
N CYS A 35 4.25 -10.56 0.15
CA CYS A 35 3.10 -9.75 0.51
C CYS A 35 2.01 -10.61 1.15
N VAL A 36 1.64 -10.29 2.38
CA VAL A 36 0.59 -11.02 3.10
C VAL A 36 -0.78 -10.45 2.77
N SER A 37 -0.91 -9.14 2.78
CA SER A 37 -2.16 -8.44 2.47
C SER A 37 -1.88 -6.98 2.14
N PHE A 38 -2.84 -6.32 1.52
CA PHE A 38 -2.75 -4.90 1.25
C PHE A 38 -4.15 -4.29 1.18
N GLU A 39 -4.22 -2.99 1.38
CA GLU A 39 -5.44 -2.22 1.19
C GLU A 39 -5.10 -0.77 0.87
N ILE A 40 -6.00 -0.11 0.16
CA ILE A 40 -5.94 1.32 -0.09
C ILE A 40 -7.16 1.92 0.60
N ALA A 41 -6.94 2.77 1.58
CA ALA A 41 -8.00 3.38 2.37
C ALA A 41 -8.09 4.87 2.05
N GLU A 42 -9.33 5.35 1.87
CA GLU A 42 -9.61 6.76 1.64
C GLU A 42 -9.96 7.43 2.96
N GLY A 43 -9.43 8.63 3.19
CA GLY A 43 -9.73 9.39 4.39
C GLY A 43 -11.21 9.77 4.46
N VAL A 44 -11.83 9.51 5.61
CA VAL A 44 -13.23 9.87 5.84
C VAL A 44 -13.33 11.36 6.17
N GLU A 45 -12.48 11.84 7.07
CA GLU A 45 -12.43 13.25 7.47
C GLU A 45 -11.76 14.12 6.42
N GLU A 46 -10.74 13.57 5.75
CA GLU A 46 -9.95 14.27 4.74
C GLU A 46 -9.90 13.42 3.47
N PRO A 47 -10.87 13.59 2.56
CA PRO A 47 -11.00 12.71 1.38
C PRO A 47 -9.83 12.73 0.41
N ASP A 48 -8.97 13.76 0.44
CA ASP A 48 -7.78 13.81 -0.41
C ASP A 48 -6.63 12.97 0.13
N ASN A 49 -6.74 12.49 1.38
CA ASN A 49 -5.75 11.61 1.97
C ASN A 49 -6.09 10.15 1.66
N PHE A 50 -5.09 9.44 1.14
CA PHE A 50 -5.17 7.98 0.94
C PHE A 50 -4.02 7.33 1.69
N THR A 51 -4.31 6.22 2.35
CA THR A 51 -3.29 5.40 3.00
C THR A 51 -3.23 4.04 2.32
N VAL A 52 -2.06 3.71 1.81
CA VAL A 52 -1.78 2.37 1.30
C VAL A 52 -1.13 1.61 2.44
N ARG A 53 -1.74 0.49 2.82
CA ARG A 53 -1.24 -0.38 3.88
C ARG A 53 -0.86 -1.70 3.25
N ILE A 54 0.41 -2.08 3.40
CA ILE A 54 0.90 -3.36 2.86
C ILE A 54 1.52 -4.15 4.02
N GLU A 55 1.02 -5.35 4.23
CA GLU A 55 1.58 -6.26 5.22
C GLU A 55 2.56 -7.19 4.55
N TRP A 56 3.81 -7.14 5.00
CA TRP A 56 4.90 -7.96 4.49
C TRP A 56 5.24 -9.07 5.48
N ASP A 57 5.72 -10.21 4.98
CA ASP A 57 6.16 -11.31 5.85
C ASP A 57 7.33 -10.89 6.73
N SER A 58 8.19 -9.99 6.24
CA SER A 58 9.32 -9.43 6.99
C SER A 58 9.79 -8.15 6.30
N LEU A 59 10.61 -7.36 7.01
CA LEU A 59 11.26 -6.19 6.41
C LEU A 59 12.19 -6.62 5.27
N ASP A 60 12.93 -7.70 5.47
CA ASP A 60 13.82 -8.26 4.46
C ASP A 60 13.04 -8.73 3.23
N GLY A 61 11.87 -9.36 3.42
CA GLY A 61 11.00 -9.78 2.33
C GLY A 61 10.56 -8.61 1.48
N HIS A 62 10.25 -7.45 2.09
CA HIS A 62 9.95 -6.25 1.35
C HIS A 62 11.19 -5.67 0.65
N GLU A 63 12.25 -5.39 1.41
CA GLU A 63 13.38 -4.62 0.89
C GLU A 63 14.28 -5.42 -0.04
N ARG A 64 14.52 -6.70 0.23
CA ARG A 64 15.36 -7.57 -0.57
C ARG A 64 14.60 -8.52 -1.47
N GLY A 65 13.39 -8.89 -1.08
CA GLY A 65 12.54 -9.76 -1.87
C GLY A 65 11.79 -8.99 -2.94
N PHE A 66 10.78 -8.22 -2.52
CA PHE A 66 9.90 -7.54 -3.47
C PHE A 66 10.62 -6.43 -4.25
N ARG A 67 11.36 -5.55 -3.57
CA ARG A 67 12.02 -4.41 -4.22
C ARG A 67 13.07 -4.80 -5.26
N THR A 68 13.63 -5.98 -5.16
CA THR A 68 14.62 -6.46 -6.14
C THR A 68 13.99 -7.34 -7.22
N SER A 69 12.68 -7.56 -7.18
CA SER A 69 11.97 -8.41 -8.12
C SER A 69 11.53 -7.63 -9.37
N ALA A 70 11.27 -8.38 -10.45
CA ALA A 70 10.67 -7.79 -11.66
C ALA A 70 9.29 -7.20 -11.37
N GLN A 71 8.56 -7.79 -10.41
CA GLN A 71 7.25 -7.32 -9.99
C GLN A 71 7.30 -5.88 -9.46
N PHE A 72 8.37 -5.53 -8.74
CA PHE A 72 8.52 -4.17 -8.23
C PHE A 72 8.65 -3.15 -9.36
N GLY A 73 9.40 -3.45 -10.40
CA GLY A 73 9.54 -2.54 -11.53
C GLY A 73 8.18 -2.24 -12.19
N SER A 74 7.36 -3.27 -12.38
CA SER A 74 6.02 -3.12 -12.92
C SER A 74 5.10 -2.35 -11.98
N PHE A 75 5.15 -2.66 -10.69
CA PHE A 75 4.42 -1.93 -9.65
C PHE A 75 4.79 -0.45 -9.65
N PHE A 76 6.08 -0.18 -9.56
CA PHE A 76 6.60 1.19 -9.47
C PHE A 76 6.22 2.03 -10.69
N ALA A 77 6.31 1.45 -11.90
CA ALA A 77 5.95 2.16 -13.12
C ALA A 77 4.50 2.66 -13.10
N LYS A 78 3.60 1.89 -12.49
CA LYS A 78 2.18 2.25 -12.42
C LYS A 78 1.88 3.34 -11.40
N VAL A 79 2.62 3.37 -10.27
CA VAL A 79 2.36 4.33 -9.20
C VAL A 79 3.27 5.55 -9.23
N LYS A 80 4.32 5.52 -10.06
CA LYS A 80 5.28 6.61 -10.20
C LYS A 80 4.64 7.98 -10.47
N PRO A 81 3.58 8.11 -11.28
CA PRO A 81 2.95 9.42 -11.52
C PRO A 81 2.43 10.10 -10.24
N PHE A 82 2.27 9.35 -9.16
CA PHE A 82 1.78 9.88 -7.88
C PHE A 82 2.87 9.99 -6.82
N PHE A 83 4.11 9.72 -7.17
CA PHE A 83 5.22 9.72 -6.22
C PHE A 83 5.37 11.06 -5.50
N SER A 84 5.14 12.17 -6.20
CA SER A 84 5.22 13.51 -5.61
C SER A 84 4.12 13.81 -4.60
N GLU A 85 3.04 13.04 -4.58
CA GLU A 85 1.94 13.16 -3.64
C GLU A 85 2.14 12.37 -2.35
N ILE A 86 3.25 11.63 -2.23
CA ILE A 86 3.57 10.91 -0.99
C ILE A 86 3.94 11.93 0.10
N ARG A 87 3.26 11.83 1.24
CA ARG A 87 3.52 12.65 2.42
C ARG A 87 4.26 11.89 3.51
N GLU A 88 4.12 10.58 3.53
CA GLU A 88 4.77 9.74 4.53
C GLU A 88 4.89 8.31 4.00
N MET A 89 6.03 7.66 4.30
CA MET A 89 6.25 6.25 3.98
C MET A 89 7.08 5.66 5.13
N LYS A 90 6.48 4.76 5.89
CA LYS A 90 7.10 4.17 7.07
C LYS A 90 6.75 2.72 7.24
N HIS A 91 7.63 1.98 7.90
CA HIS A 91 7.37 0.60 8.30
C HIS A 91 7.10 0.54 9.80
N TYR A 92 6.18 -0.34 10.18
CA TYR A 92 5.83 -0.60 11.58
C TYR A 92 5.85 -2.09 11.82
N ARG A 93 6.39 -2.51 12.95
CA ARG A 93 6.29 -3.90 13.40
C ARG A 93 5.03 -4.04 14.23
N VAL A 94 4.24 -5.06 13.94
CA VAL A 94 3.04 -5.34 14.73
C VAL A 94 3.46 -5.74 16.14
N ALA A 95 3.05 -4.95 17.13
CA ALA A 95 3.36 -5.22 18.53
C ALA A 95 2.30 -6.11 19.18
N THR A 96 1.05 -5.84 18.88
CA THR A 96 -0.08 -6.66 19.35
C THR A 96 -1.21 -6.55 18.32
N HIS A 97 -2.05 -7.57 18.26
CA HIS A 97 -3.27 -7.52 17.45
C HIS A 97 -4.34 -8.42 18.06
N GLY A 98 -5.56 -8.23 17.62
CA GLY A 98 -6.68 -9.04 18.07
C GLY A 98 -7.88 -8.79 17.18
N LYS A 99 -9.00 -9.43 17.53
CA LYS A 99 -10.27 -9.26 16.84
C LYS A 99 -11.28 -8.63 17.78
N GLY A 100 -12.12 -7.73 17.23
CA GLY A 100 -13.30 -7.26 17.94
C GLY A 100 -14.45 -8.23 17.78
N ALA A 101 -15.58 -7.90 18.40
CA ALA A 101 -16.79 -8.72 18.35
C ALA A 101 -17.63 -8.48 17.09
N ALA A 102 -17.39 -7.41 16.32
CA ALA A 102 -18.15 -7.11 15.13
C ALA A 102 -17.85 -8.11 14.01
N THR A 103 -18.90 -8.50 13.29
CA THR A 103 -18.76 -9.35 12.12
C THR A 103 -18.39 -8.51 10.91
N LYS A 104 -17.35 -8.92 10.19
CA LYS A 104 -16.95 -8.30 8.94
C LYS A 104 -17.76 -8.92 7.81
N LEU A 105 -18.47 -8.07 7.06
CA LEU A 105 -19.30 -8.51 5.93
C LEU A 105 -18.54 -8.41 4.62
#